data_2ea82cf708fe1ec7b347460665d00278
#
_entry.id   2ea82cf708fe1ec7b347460665d00278
#
_cell.length_a   1.000
_cell.length_b   1.000
_cell.length_c   1.000
_cell.angle_alpha   90.00
_cell.angle_beta   90.00
_cell.angle_gamma   90.00
#
_symmetry.space_group_name_H-M   'P 1'
#
loop_
_entity.id
_entity.type
_entity.pdbx_description
1 polymer ?
#
loop_
_entity_poly.entity_id
_entity_poly.type
_entity_poly.pdbx_seq_one_letter_code
_entity_poly.pdbx_strand_id
1 'polypeptide(L)'
;MNFSLEIGPKTDIDAVPALSDVYITMLPGGDYRETAEKASELVRKGFNPVPHFPARSMQDEKELKDYVSRCKDSGVKQVLIIGGGREPAGKFDSSFQLLETGYFEKMKIGIAGHPEGSPDISDSELEKAMIDKKPYADYIVTQWLLDPQPIIDFISKQSVPVHVGITGPLKISSLIKFANIVGAKILLTFLNLILLRR
;
A
#
# COMPACT_ATOMS: atom_id res chain seq x y z
N MET A 1 8.56 9.01 -16.98
CA MET A 1 8.15 7.95 -16.03
C MET A 1 8.37 8.53 -14.64
N ASN A 2 7.36 8.50 -13.78
CA ASN A 2 7.48 8.99 -12.40
C ASN A 2 7.77 7.79 -11.50
N PHE A 3 8.70 7.95 -10.57
CA PHE A 3 9.00 6.94 -9.57
C PHE A 3 8.60 7.46 -8.20
N SER A 4 8.08 6.56 -7.38
CA SER A 4 7.78 6.76 -5.97
C SER A 4 8.58 5.76 -5.15
N LEU A 5 8.82 6.06 -3.89
CA LEU A 5 9.50 5.16 -2.97
C LEU A 5 8.55 4.77 -1.83
N GLU A 6 8.58 3.51 -1.42
CA GLU A 6 7.93 3.05 -0.20
C GLU A 6 8.97 2.91 0.92
N ILE A 7 8.67 3.52 2.07
CA ILE A 7 9.54 3.54 3.25
C ILE A 7 8.80 3.12 4.51
N GLY A 8 9.53 2.71 5.53
CA GLY A 8 8.98 2.57 6.88
C GLY A 8 9.00 3.90 7.65
N PRO A 9 8.22 4.02 8.74
CA PRO A 9 8.15 5.25 9.53
C PRO A 9 9.47 5.64 10.20
N LYS A 10 10.38 4.68 10.38
CA LYS A 10 11.72 4.89 10.98
C LYS A 10 12.84 5.11 9.96
N THR A 11 12.52 5.18 8.67
CA THR A 11 13.51 5.44 7.63
C THR A 11 14.09 6.83 7.79
N ASP A 12 15.41 6.95 7.64
CA ASP A 12 16.09 8.23 7.61
C ASP A 12 15.67 9.01 6.36
N ILE A 13 15.15 10.20 6.56
CA ILE A 13 14.64 11.05 5.48
C ILE A 13 15.76 11.55 4.56
N ASP A 14 16.97 11.75 5.08
CA ASP A 14 18.10 12.22 4.28
C ASP A 14 18.58 11.13 3.30
N ALA A 15 18.15 9.86 3.51
CA ALA A 15 18.36 8.77 2.56
C ALA A 15 17.30 8.70 1.46
N VAL A 16 16.23 9.50 1.54
CA VAL A 16 15.15 9.51 0.54
C VAL A 16 15.55 10.38 -0.64
N PRO A 17 15.64 9.81 -1.87
CA PRO A 17 15.97 10.60 -3.06
C PRO A 17 14.84 11.59 -3.37
N ALA A 18 15.17 12.64 -4.12
CA ALA A 18 14.18 13.63 -4.59
C ALA A 18 13.18 12.96 -5.56
N LEU A 19 12.04 12.54 -5.03
CA LEU A 19 10.94 11.89 -5.73
C LEU A 19 9.64 12.70 -5.57
N SER A 20 8.64 12.41 -6.42
CA SER A 20 7.34 13.07 -6.30
C SER A 20 6.56 12.57 -5.09
N ASP A 21 6.39 11.27 -4.96
CA ASP A 21 5.57 10.64 -3.92
C ASP A 21 6.41 9.69 -3.06
N VAL A 22 6.18 9.72 -1.74
CA VAL A 22 6.82 8.82 -0.77
C VAL A 22 5.74 8.08 0.02
N TYR A 23 5.55 6.80 -0.28
CA TYR A 23 4.64 5.94 0.47
C TYR A 23 5.24 5.58 1.83
N ILE A 24 4.42 5.62 2.88
CA ILE A 24 4.86 5.30 4.23
C ILE A 24 4.04 4.11 4.73
N THR A 25 4.71 2.98 4.92
CA THR A 25 4.04 1.78 5.42
C THR A 25 3.66 1.94 6.89
N MET A 26 2.49 1.40 7.25
CA MET A 26 2.17 1.09 8.62
C MET A 26 2.19 -0.42 8.79
N LEU A 27 3.22 -0.93 9.48
CA LEU A 27 3.37 -2.37 9.70
C LEU A 27 2.31 -2.91 10.68
N PRO A 28 1.94 -4.19 10.57
CA PRO A 28 1.03 -4.81 11.53
C PRO A 28 1.51 -4.63 12.97
N GLY A 29 0.64 -4.07 13.83
CA GLY A 29 0.97 -3.75 15.22
C GLY A 29 1.81 -2.48 15.42
N GLY A 30 2.10 -1.74 14.34
CA GLY A 30 2.75 -0.43 14.42
C GLY A 30 1.82 0.65 14.97
N ASP A 31 2.42 1.70 15.52
CA ASP A 31 1.67 2.89 15.98
C ASP A 31 1.46 3.83 14.78
N TYR A 32 0.20 4.15 14.48
CA TYR A 32 -0.15 5.09 13.41
C TYR A 32 0.46 6.49 13.62
N ARG A 33 0.75 6.85 14.89
CA ARG A 33 1.37 8.13 15.22
C ARG A 33 2.77 8.25 14.64
N GLU A 34 3.55 7.16 14.64
CA GLU A 34 4.87 7.13 13.98
C GLU A 34 4.74 7.41 12.47
N THR A 35 3.72 6.83 11.82
CA THR A 35 3.45 7.05 10.38
C THR A 35 3.00 8.48 10.12
N ALA A 36 2.12 9.04 10.95
CA ALA A 36 1.66 10.43 10.83
C ALA A 36 2.81 11.44 11.06
N GLU A 37 3.68 11.17 12.03
CA GLU A 37 4.85 12.02 12.31
C GLU A 37 5.85 11.99 11.15
N LYS A 38 6.12 10.80 10.59
CA LYS A 38 6.96 10.68 9.38
C LYS A 38 6.34 11.41 8.18
N ALA A 39 5.03 11.34 8.00
CA ALA A 39 4.34 12.09 6.96
C ALA A 39 4.51 13.61 7.16
N SER A 40 4.34 14.10 8.39
CA SER A 40 4.56 15.51 8.74
C SER A 40 6.00 15.96 8.47
N GLU A 41 6.99 15.12 8.81
CA GLU A 41 8.41 15.39 8.56
C GLU A 41 8.70 15.50 7.05
N LEU A 42 8.15 14.58 6.24
CA LEU A 42 8.27 14.60 4.78
C LEU A 42 7.65 15.86 4.16
N VAL A 43 6.46 16.27 4.61
CA VAL A 43 5.83 17.53 4.13
C VAL A 43 6.74 18.72 4.41
N ARG A 44 7.31 18.84 5.63
CA ARG A 44 8.25 19.95 5.97
C ARG A 44 9.52 19.96 5.11
N LYS A 45 9.94 18.79 4.62
CA LYS A 45 11.08 18.65 3.69
C LYS A 45 10.69 18.85 2.21
N GLY A 46 9.43 19.13 1.91
CA GLY A 46 8.93 19.39 0.54
C GLY A 46 8.56 18.15 -0.26
N PHE A 47 8.50 16.97 0.37
CA PHE A 47 8.00 15.75 -0.26
C PHE A 47 6.47 15.69 -0.25
N ASN A 48 5.93 14.79 -1.05
CA ASN A 48 4.52 14.46 -1.06
C ASN A 48 4.29 13.06 -0.43
N PRO A 49 4.04 12.97 0.89
CA PRO A 49 3.86 11.69 1.57
C PRO A 49 2.51 11.07 1.26
N VAL A 50 2.51 9.72 1.19
CA VAL A 50 1.33 8.87 1.03
C VAL A 50 1.27 7.86 2.19
N PRO A 51 0.76 8.24 3.35
CA PRO A 51 0.65 7.32 4.47
C PRO A 51 -0.36 6.21 4.18
N HIS A 52 -0.02 4.98 4.62
CA HIS A 52 -0.90 3.83 4.54
C HIS A 52 -1.91 3.84 5.70
N PHE A 53 -3.16 3.52 5.38
CA PHE A 53 -4.24 3.32 6.33
C PHE A 53 -4.73 1.86 6.27
N PRO A 54 -4.08 0.95 7.01
CA PRO A 54 -4.49 -0.45 7.06
C PRO A 54 -5.69 -0.62 8.00
N ALA A 55 -6.86 -0.95 7.45
CA ALA A 55 -8.11 -1.07 8.20
C ALA A 55 -7.99 -2.00 9.40
N ARG A 56 -7.45 -3.20 9.20
CA ARG A 56 -7.29 -4.21 10.25
C ARG A 56 -6.30 -3.83 11.36
N SER A 57 -5.58 -2.72 11.23
CA SER A 57 -4.71 -2.20 12.28
C SER A 57 -5.35 -1.08 13.10
N MET A 58 -6.52 -0.58 12.71
CA MET A 58 -7.26 0.46 13.41
C MET A 58 -8.12 -0.14 14.52
N GLN A 59 -7.97 0.37 15.76
CA GLN A 59 -8.73 -0.10 16.90
C GLN A 59 -10.21 0.31 16.82
N ASP A 60 -10.43 1.58 16.55
CA ASP A 60 -11.75 2.17 16.52
C ASP A 60 -11.81 3.43 15.64
N GLU A 61 -13.00 4.01 15.59
CA GLU A 61 -13.27 5.23 14.83
C GLU A 61 -12.55 6.47 15.40
N LYS A 62 -12.29 6.52 16.70
CA LYS A 62 -11.56 7.60 17.34
C LYS A 62 -10.10 7.62 16.93
N GLU A 63 -9.47 6.44 16.89
CA GLU A 63 -8.11 6.28 16.41
C GLU A 63 -8.00 6.66 14.94
N LEU A 64 -8.94 6.21 14.10
CA LEU A 64 -8.99 6.58 12.69
C LEU A 64 -9.11 8.10 12.51
N LYS A 65 -10.01 8.75 13.23
CA LYS A 65 -10.19 10.22 13.19
C LYS A 65 -8.92 10.96 13.61
N ASP A 66 -8.26 10.54 14.68
CA ASP A 66 -7.01 11.15 15.14
C ASP A 66 -5.92 11.01 14.07
N TYR A 67 -5.77 9.83 13.47
CA TYR A 67 -4.78 9.59 12.43
C TYR A 67 -5.04 10.46 11.19
N VAL A 68 -6.28 10.50 10.69
CA VAL A 68 -6.66 11.34 9.54
C VAL A 68 -6.44 12.83 9.86
N SER A 69 -6.82 13.30 11.06
CA SER A 69 -6.62 14.69 11.47
C SER A 69 -5.14 15.07 11.47
N ARG A 70 -4.28 14.27 12.09
CA ARG A 70 -2.81 14.47 12.10
C ARG A 70 -2.24 14.61 10.68
N CYS A 71 -2.69 13.74 9.77
CA CYS A 71 -2.26 13.81 8.38
C CYS A 71 -2.74 15.10 7.69
N LYS A 72 -4.01 15.46 7.85
CA LYS A 72 -4.58 16.69 7.26
C LYS A 72 -3.91 17.95 7.80
N ASP A 73 -3.74 18.03 9.12
CA ASP A 73 -3.13 19.18 9.81
C ASP A 73 -1.66 19.36 9.42
N SER A 74 -0.98 18.26 9.07
CA SER A 74 0.39 18.28 8.55
C SER A 74 0.48 18.69 7.07
N GLY A 75 -0.64 18.79 6.34
CA GLY A 75 -0.64 19.11 4.92
C GLY A 75 -0.52 17.91 3.98
N VAL A 76 -0.75 16.70 4.46
CA VAL A 76 -0.84 15.47 3.63
C VAL A 76 -2.03 15.61 2.67
N LYS A 77 -1.80 15.37 1.38
CA LYS A 77 -2.81 15.56 0.32
C LYS A 77 -3.35 14.25 -0.23
N GLN A 78 -2.68 13.15 0.02
CA GLN A 78 -3.06 11.84 -0.51
C GLN A 78 -2.74 10.72 0.48
N VAL A 79 -3.49 9.62 0.37
CA VAL A 79 -3.39 8.45 1.26
C VAL A 79 -3.51 7.16 0.45
N LEU A 80 -3.02 6.05 1.02
CA LEU A 80 -3.27 4.71 0.50
C LEU A 80 -4.08 3.91 1.54
N ILE A 81 -5.32 3.55 1.19
CA ILE A 81 -6.23 2.81 2.07
C ILE A 81 -6.18 1.33 1.70
N ILE A 82 -5.77 0.50 2.65
CA ILE A 82 -5.56 -0.94 2.46
C ILE A 82 -6.29 -1.76 3.53
N GLY A 83 -6.54 -3.05 3.27
CA GLY A 83 -7.13 -3.97 4.26
C GLY A 83 -6.19 -4.23 5.43
N GLY A 84 -4.93 -4.48 5.13
CA GLY A 84 -3.92 -4.94 6.10
C GLY A 84 -3.83 -6.48 6.15
N GLY A 85 -2.64 -7.00 6.42
CA GLY A 85 -2.29 -8.42 6.37
C GLY A 85 -2.37 -9.14 7.73
N ARG A 86 -3.38 -8.90 8.55
CA ARG A 86 -3.54 -9.52 9.89
C ARG A 86 -5.00 -9.63 10.27
N GLU A 87 -5.28 -10.37 11.32
CA GLU A 87 -6.59 -10.34 11.97
C GLU A 87 -6.93 -8.91 12.42
N PRO A 88 -8.20 -8.51 12.36
CA PRO A 88 -8.63 -7.20 12.82
C PRO A 88 -8.20 -6.92 14.25
N ALA A 89 -7.54 -5.79 14.48
CA ALA A 89 -7.16 -5.35 15.82
C ALA A 89 -8.34 -4.72 16.57
N GLY A 90 -9.39 -4.33 15.86
CA GLY A 90 -10.55 -3.64 16.40
C GLY A 90 -11.75 -3.70 15.46
N LYS A 91 -12.35 -2.54 15.22
CA LYS A 91 -13.68 -2.42 14.61
C LYS A 91 -13.70 -2.63 13.08
N PHE A 92 -12.56 -2.43 12.41
CA PHE A 92 -12.48 -2.45 10.96
C PHE A 92 -11.79 -3.71 10.45
N ASP A 93 -12.45 -4.46 9.58
CA ASP A 93 -11.92 -5.68 8.95
C ASP A 93 -11.62 -5.50 7.45
N SER A 94 -12.11 -4.43 6.84
CA SER A 94 -11.89 -4.14 5.42
C SER A 94 -11.61 -2.66 5.13
N SER A 95 -10.83 -2.42 4.08
CA SER A 95 -10.56 -1.05 3.61
C SER A 95 -11.82 -0.32 3.15
N PHE A 96 -12.85 -1.03 2.73
CA PHE A 96 -14.12 -0.44 2.33
C PHE A 96 -14.81 0.28 3.50
N GLN A 97 -14.77 -0.29 4.69
CA GLN A 97 -15.33 0.35 5.88
C GLN A 97 -14.64 1.68 6.22
N LEU A 98 -13.32 1.80 5.97
CA LEU A 98 -12.62 3.08 6.13
C LEU A 98 -13.11 4.12 5.11
N LEU A 99 -13.31 3.71 3.85
CA LEU A 99 -13.80 4.58 2.78
C LEU A 99 -15.21 5.12 3.08
N GLU A 100 -16.09 4.27 3.59
CA GLU A 100 -17.48 4.65 3.93
C GLU A 100 -17.58 5.68 5.08
N THR A 101 -16.51 5.86 5.88
CA THR A 101 -16.52 6.87 6.97
C THR A 101 -16.59 8.31 6.48
N GLY A 102 -16.19 8.58 5.23
CA GLY A 102 -16.09 9.93 4.67
C GLY A 102 -14.96 10.79 5.26
N TYR A 103 -14.12 10.26 6.17
CA TYR A 103 -13.08 11.07 6.83
C TYR A 103 -11.96 11.52 5.90
N PHE A 104 -11.80 10.87 4.75
CA PHE A 104 -10.76 11.17 3.77
C PHE A 104 -11.16 12.24 2.74
N GLU A 105 -12.29 12.92 2.94
CA GLU A 105 -12.72 14.04 2.07
C GLU A 105 -11.60 15.05 1.85
N LYS A 106 -11.46 15.52 0.60
CA LYS A 106 -10.42 16.44 0.13
C LYS A 106 -9.00 15.86 0.08
N MET A 107 -8.84 14.58 0.32
CA MET A 107 -7.59 13.87 0.09
C MET A 107 -7.72 13.01 -1.18
N LYS A 108 -6.62 12.87 -1.91
CA LYS A 108 -6.53 11.94 -3.03
C LYS A 108 -6.39 10.53 -2.48
N ILE A 109 -7.27 9.60 -2.88
CA ILE A 109 -7.38 8.27 -2.31
C ILE A 109 -6.81 7.23 -3.26
N GLY A 110 -5.77 6.52 -2.82
CA GLY A 110 -5.31 5.29 -3.41
C GLY A 110 -5.92 4.06 -2.73
N ILE A 111 -6.17 3.02 -3.50
CA ILE A 111 -6.61 1.71 -3.00
C ILE A 111 -5.66 0.60 -3.46
N ALA A 112 -5.61 -0.51 -2.72
CA ALA A 112 -4.79 -1.65 -3.11
C ALA A 112 -5.40 -2.44 -4.27
N GLY A 113 -4.55 -2.84 -5.23
CA GLY A 113 -4.85 -3.77 -6.32
C GLY A 113 -4.03 -5.05 -6.19
N HIS A 114 -4.62 -6.19 -6.55
CA HIS A 114 -4.02 -7.52 -6.42
C HIS A 114 -4.05 -8.26 -7.77
N PRO A 115 -3.13 -7.95 -8.71
CA PRO A 115 -3.14 -8.56 -10.04
C PRO A 115 -3.01 -10.08 -10.06
N GLU A 116 -2.30 -10.68 -9.10
CA GLU A 116 -2.15 -12.15 -8.96
C GLU A 116 -3.08 -12.79 -7.92
N GLY A 117 -4.04 -12.03 -7.41
CA GLY A 117 -4.88 -12.47 -6.31
C GLY A 117 -4.25 -12.20 -4.93
N SER A 118 -4.84 -12.78 -3.90
CA SER A 118 -4.37 -12.72 -2.51
C SER A 118 -4.43 -14.11 -1.88
N PRO A 119 -3.50 -14.48 -1.01
CA PRO A 119 -3.57 -15.77 -0.32
C PRO A 119 -4.75 -15.84 0.66
N ASP A 120 -5.24 -14.70 1.14
CA ASP A 120 -6.21 -14.61 2.23
C ASP A 120 -7.65 -14.39 1.76
N ILE A 121 -7.85 -14.10 0.48
CA ILE A 121 -9.15 -13.67 -0.08
C ILE A 121 -9.34 -14.34 -1.44
N SER A 122 -10.52 -14.90 -1.71
CA SER A 122 -10.84 -15.49 -3.01
C SER A 122 -10.90 -14.46 -4.14
N ASP A 123 -10.67 -14.89 -5.37
CA ASP A 123 -10.70 -13.99 -6.54
C ASP A 123 -12.05 -13.28 -6.69
N SER A 124 -13.17 -13.96 -6.40
CA SER A 124 -14.51 -13.38 -6.44
C SER A 124 -14.73 -12.29 -5.38
N GLU A 125 -14.17 -12.47 -4.18
CA GLU A 125 -14.21 -11.46 -3.12
C GLU A 125 -13.31 -10.27 -3.44
N LEU A 126 -12.16 -10.52 -4.06
CA LEU A 126 -11.27 -9.44 -4.54
C LEU A 126 -11.93 -8.60 -5.62
N GLU A 127 -12.61 -9.26 -6.58
CA GLU A 127 -13.34 -8.56 -7.64
C GLU A 127 -14.47 -7.70 -7.06
N LYS A 128 -15.28 -8.28 -6.16
CA LYS A 128 -16.32 -7.55 -5.45
C LYS A 128 -15.74 -6.37 -4.67
N ALA A 129 -14.71 -6.59 -3.89
CA ALA A 129 -14.05 -5.53 -3.11
C ALA A 129 -13.49 -4.42 -4.01
N MET A 130 -13.01 -4.74 -5.22
CA MET A 130 -12.56 -3.74 -6.18
C MET A 130 -13.72 -2.92 -6.72
N ILE A 131 -14.86 -3.56 -7.06
CA ILE A 131 -16.08 -2.89 -7.52
C ILE A 131 -16.56 -1.91 -6.44
N ASP A 132 -16.67 -2.37 -5.19
CA ASP A 132 -17.17 -1.57 -4.07
C ASP A 132 -16.27 -0.35 -3.75
N LYS A 133 -14.95 -0.51 -3.86
CA LYS A 133 -13.98 0.56 -3.54
C LYS A 133 -13.72 1.54 -4.67
N LYS A 134 -13.90 1.14 -5.92
CA LYS A 134 -13.55 1.93 -7.10
C LYS A 134 -14.21 3.32 -7.15
N PRO A 135 -15.48 3.51 -6.70
CA PRO A 135 -16.11 4.84 -6.66
C PRO A 135 -15.40 5.86 -5.75
N TYR A 136 -14.60 5.39 -4.79
CA TYR A 136 -13.86 6.24 -3.85
C TYR A 136 -12.41 6.50 -4.30
N ALA A 137 -11.93 5.78 -5.32
CA ALA A 137 -10.52 5.74 -5.66
C ALA A 137 -10.15 6.76 -6.74
N ASP A 138 -9.12 7.55 -6.49
CA ASP A 138 -8.46 8.36 -7.50
C ASP A 138 -7.39 7.57 -8.26
N TYR A 139 -6.82 6.54 -7.64
CA TYR A 139 -5.81 5.66 -8.24
C TYR A 139 -5.73 4.31 -7.51
N ILE A 140 -5.10 3.35 -8.16
CA ILE A 140 -4.83 2.02 -7.60
C ILE A 140 -3.33 1.83 -7.45
N VAL A 141 -2.89 1.19 -6.36
CA VAL A 141 -1.50 0.77 -6.16
C VAL A 141 -1.45 -0.75 -6.14
N THR A 142 -0.68 -1.37 -7.04
CA THR A 142 -0.56 -2.83 -7.04
C THR A 142 0.43 -3.30 -5.97
N GLN A 143 0.21 -4.50 -5.45
CA GLN A 143 1.32 -5.21 -4.83
C GLN A 143 2.44 -5.39 -5.86
N TRP A 144 3.69 -5.54 -5.40
CA TRP A 144 4.80 -5.80 -6.31
C TRP A 144 4.75 -7.25 -6.84
N LEU A 145 5.09 -7.42 -8.11
CA LEU A 145 5.11 -8.71 -8.80
C LEU A 145 6.40 -8.83 -9.61
N LEU A 146 6.78 -10.06 -9.92
CA LEU A 146 7.91 -10.35 -10.81
C LEU A 146 7.46 -10.68 -12.24
N ASP A 147 6.25 -11.20 -12.40
CA ASP A 147 5.67 -11.45 -13.72
C ASP A 147 4.92 -10.19 -14.19
N PRO A 148 5.29 -9.59 -15.31
CA PRO A 148 4.60 -8.42 -15.83
C PRO A 148 3.22 -8.71 -16.42
N GLN A 149 2.93 -9.95 -16.83
CA GLN A 149 1.69 -10.24 -17.55
C GLN A 149 0.43 -10.01 -16.70
N PRO A 150 0.33 -10.48 -15.43
CA PRO A 150 -0.80 -10.17 -14.58
C PRO A 150 -1.00 -8.66 -14.35
N ILE A 151 0.11 -7.89 -14.29
CA ILE A 151 0.04 -6.41 -14.15
C ILE A 151 -0.58 -5.79 -15.40
N ILE A 152 -0.13 -6.19 -16.58
CA ILE A 152 -0.63 -5.68 -17.87
C ILE A 152 -2.13 -6.00 -18.01
N ASP A 153 -2.52 -7.23 -17.72
CA ASP A 153 -3.92 -7.66 -17.78
C ASP A 153 -4.79 -6.92 -16.74
N PHE A 154 -4.25 -6.66 -15.57
CA PHE A 154 -4.93 -5.90 -14.53
C PHE A 154 -5.14 -4.44 -14.95
N ILE A 155 -4.08 -3.76 -15.43
CA ILE A 155 -4.13 -2.35 -15.85
C ILE A 155 -5.16 -2.16 -16.95
N SER A 156 -5.23 -3.08 -17.93
CA SER A 156 -6.16 -2.99 -19.06
C SER A 156 -7.63 -2.91 -18.67
N LYS A 157 -7.96 -3.38 -17.46
CA LYS A 157 -9.34 -3.42 -16.90
C LYS A 157 -9.65 -2.21 -15.99
N GLN A 158 -8.67 -1.32 -15.75
CA GLN A 158 -8.88 -0.21 -14.84
C GLN A 158 -9.25 1.08 -15.58
N SER A 159 -10.11 1.89 -14.95
CA SER A 159 -10.53 3.21 -15.46
C SER A 159 -9.83 4.37 -14.75
N VAL A 160 -9.04 4.09 -13.71
CA VAL A 160 -8.26 5.06 -12.95
C VAL A 160 -6.77 4.74 -13.08
N PRO A 161 -5.88 5.72 -12.86
CA PRO A 161 -4.43 5.49 -12.91
C PRO A 161 -4.00 4.34 -12.00
N VAL A 162 -3.03 3.56 -12.47
CA VAL A 162 -2.44 2.45 -11.70
C VAL A 162 -0.96 2.73 -11.45
N HIS A 163 -0.59 2.78 -10.17
CA HIS A 163 0.79 2.81 -9.72
C HIS A 163 1.27 1.37 -9.53
N VAL A 164 2.26 0.98 -10.31
CA VAL A 164 2.78 -0.40 -10.29
C VAL A 164 3.84 -0.56 -9.21
N GLY A 165 3.59 -1.46 -8.26
CA GLY A 165 4.59 -1.88 -7.27
C GLY A 165 5.68 -2.71 -7.93
N ILE A 166 6.94 -2.31 -7.73
CA ILE A 166 8.12 -3.08 -8.12
C ILE A 166 9.07 -3.23 -6.93
N THR A 167 9.79 -4.34 -6.88
CA THR A 167 10.80 -4.48 -5.84
C THR A 167 12.05 -3.68 -6.20
N GLY A 168 12.66 -3.01 -5.20
CA GLY A 168 14.01 -2.50 -5.32
C GLY A 168 15.06 -3.63 -5.31
N PRO A 169 16.35 -3.29 -5.41
CA PRO A 169 17.43 -4.28 -5.28
C PRO A 169 17.40 -4.93 -3.90
N LEU A 170 17.10 -6.22 -3.82
CA LEU A 170 17.00 -6.99 -2.58
C LEU A 170 17.94 -8.20 -2.61
N LYS A 171 18.41 -8.62 -1.43
CA LYS A 171 19.01 -9.95 -1.29
C LYS A 171 17.95 -11.02 -1.57
N ILE A 172 18.35 -12.15 -2.19
CA ILE A 172 17.43 -13.24 -2.54
C ILE A 172 16.62 -13.72 -1.32
N SER A 173 17.26 -13.82 -0.14
CA SER A 173 16.58 -14.21 1.10
C SER A 173 15.48 -13.22 1.51
N SER A 174 15.70 -11.93 1.32
CA SER A 174 14.70 -10.90 1.58
C SER A 174 13.57 -10.94 0.55
N LEU A 175 13.92 -11.14 -0.72
CA LEU A 175 12.95 -11.30 -1.79
C LEU A 175 11.98 -12.45 -1.50
N ILE A 176 12.49 -13.63 -1.13
CA ILE A 176 11.66 -14.80 -0.77
C ILE A 176 10.77 -14.49 0.43
N LYS A 177 11.32 -13.85 1.47
CA LYS A 177 10.55 -13.48 2.67
C LYS A 177 9.39 -12.55 2.33
N PHE A 178 9.65 -11.49 1.58
CA PHE A 178 8.62 -10.52 1.19
C PHE A 178 7.58 -11.12 0.25
N ALA A 179 8.00 -12.00 -0.66
CA ALA A 179 7.08 -12.70 -1.53
C ALA A 179 6.04 -13.51 -0.78
N ASN A 180 6.47 -14.24 0.24
CA ASN A 180 5.55 -15.00 1.08
C ASN A 180 4.59 -14.09 1.86
N ILE A 181 5.02 -12.88 2.25
CA ILE A 181 4.18 -11.90 2.95
C ILE A 181 3.10 -11.34 2.04
N VAL A 182 3.43 -11.01 0.79
CA VAL A 182 2.47 -10.41 -0.15
C VAL A 182 1.72 -11.42 -1.01
N GLY A 183 2.03 -12.72 -0.87
CA GLY A 183 1.42 -13.78 -1.66
C GLY A 183 1.83 -13.79 -3.13
N ALA A 184 2.95 -13.15 -3.48
CA ALA A 184 3.43 -13.13 -4.85
C ALA A 184 3.87 -14.53 -5.29
N LYS A 185 3.37 -14.99 -6.43
CA LYS A 185 3.69 -16.32 -7.02
C LYS A 185 5.11 -16.32 -7.58
N ILE A 186 6.11 -16.24 -6.73
CA ILE A 186 7.50 -16.05 -7.14
C ILE A 186 8.11 -17.23 -7.84
N LEU A 187 7.69 -18.46 -7.80
CA LEU A 187 8.85 -19.21 -7.42
C LEU A 187 9.37 -20.30 -8.31
N LEU A 188 8.65 -20.89 -9.13
CA LEU A 188 9.19 -22.01 -9.93
C LEU A 188 10.10 -21.53 -11.07
N THR A 189 9.80 -20.41 -11.68
CA THR A 189 10.60 -19.89 -12.80
C THR A 189 11.92 -19.26 -12.35
N PHE A 190 11.94 -18.55 -11.24
CA PHE A 190 13.16 -17.89 -10.74
C PHE A 190 14.13 -18.84 -10.06
N LEU A 191 13.64 -19.82 -9.33
CA LEU A 191 14.48 -20.89 -8.76
C LEU A 191 15.12 -21.74 -9.84
N ASN A 192 14.40 -22.06 -10.92
CA ASN A 192 14.95 -22.76 -12.06
C ASN A 192 16.03 -21.94 -12.80
N LEU A 193 15.86 -20.63 -12.95
CA LEU A 193 16.87 -19.75 -13.54
C LEU A 193 18.14 -19.62 -12.68
N ILE A 194 18.04 -19.69 -11.37
CA ILE A 194 19.20 -19.66 -10.44
C ILE A 194 19.90 -21.02 -10.42
N LEU A 195 19.16 -22.13 -10.50
CA LEU A 195 19.71 -23.49 -10.50
C LEU A 195 20.34 -23.87 -11.84
N LEU A 196 19.89 -23.29 -12.96
CA LEU A 196 20.45 -23.53 -14.30
C LEU A 196 21.71 -22.69 -14.59
N ARG A 197 22.15 -21.80 -13.71
CA ARG A 197 23.37 -21.00 -13.82
C ARG A 197 24.52 -21.47 -12.91
N ARG A 198 24.45 -22.71 -12.40
CA ARG A 198 25.58 -23.36 -11.70
C ARG A 198 26.18 -24.49 -12.53
#